data_2b1c01f60ad561974ca07dca6b36c36d
#
_entry.id   2b1c01f60ad561974ca07dca6b36c36d
#
_cell.length_a   1.000
_cell.length_b   1.000
_cell.length_c   1.000
_cell.angle_alpha   90.00
_cell.angle_beta   90.00
_cell.angle_gamma   90.00
#
_symmetry.space_group_name_H-M   'P 1'
#
loop_
_entity.id
_entity.type
_entity.pdbx_description
1 polymer ?
#
loop_
_entity_poly.entity_id
_entity_poly.type
_entity_poly.pdbx_seq_one_letter_code
_entity_poly.pdbx_strand_id
1 'polypeptide(L)'
;LYRSANSGGITSDEAVTAHLKAGVPPSMLVMGMPFYGRGGDGYPSFQDFNKVGSTGGDYTEKWDTVAQVPYLVNKNDTLVFGFENARSLAIKCQYILDRDLLGGMYWDYSGDNEQGDLRRTVAENLLGKKHRTKVLVLTERGGQHGGFTDAGLKWLTDESRKMNFSITEINNAKPITETYLSQFNLIIQLDYPPYTWPKEA
;
A
#
# COMPACT_ATOMS: atom_id res chain seq x y z
N LEU A 1 -3.09 -1.16 14.37
CA LEU A 1 -3.67 -1.76 13.18
C LEU A 1 -4.68 -2.84 13.54
N TYR A 2 -4.24 -3.91 14.21
CA TYR A 2 -5.07 -5.03 14.64
C TYR A 2 -5.47 -4.95 16.11
N ARG A 3 -6.51 -5.69 16.51
CA ARG A 3 -6.96 -5.71 17.89
C ARG A 3 -5.97 -6.46 18.79
N SER A 4 -5.53 -5.78 19.83
CA SER A 4 -4.70 -6.31 20.91
C SER A 4 -5.31 -6.03 22.28
N ALA A 5 -4.67 -6.48 23.34
CA ALA A 5 -5.06 -6.15 24.73
C ALA A 5 -4.98 -4.64 25.02
N ASN A 6 -4.16 -3.90 24.27
CA ASN A 6 -3.96 -2.46 24.42
C ASN A 6 -4.94 -1.61 23.57
N SER A 7 -5.85 -2.23 22.80
CA SER A 7 -6.77 -1.51 21.92
C SER A 7 -7.95 -0.95 22.70
N GLY A 8 -8.08 0.38 22.72
CA GLY A 8 -9.15 1.08 23.45
C GLY A 8 -10.46 1.27 22.69
N GLY A 9 -10.46 1.10 21.36
CA GLY A 9 -11.62 1.36 20.51
C GLY A 9 -11.63 0.48 19.27
N ILE A 10 -12.33 0.92 18.22
CA ILE A 10 -12.30 0.23 16.93
C ILE A 10 -10.91 0.35 16.30
N THR A 11 -10.38 -0.74 15.78
CA THR A 11 -9.07 -0.76 15.12
C THR A 11 -9.21 -0.48 13.62
N SER A 12 -8.09 -0.15 12.96
CA SER A 12 -8.10 0.12 11.52
C SER A 12 -8.58 -1.08 10.70
N ASP A 13 -8.13 -2.29 11.06
CA ASP A 13 -8.56 -3.53 10.39
C ASP A 13 -10.06 -3.81 10.58
N GLU A 14 -10.58 -3.61 11.79
CA GLU A 14 -12.01 -3.76 12.05
C GLU A 14 -12.85 -2.76 11.26
N ALA A 15 -12.41 -1.49 11.20
CA ALA A 15 -13.11 -0.46 10.45
C ALA A 15 -13.11 -0.77 8.94
N VAL A 16 -11.95 -1.09 8.36
CA VAL A 16 -11.84 -1.48 6.95
C VAL A 16 -12.70 -2.71 6.66
N THR A 17 -12.59 -3.74 7.49
CA THR A 17 -13.36 -4.98 7.32
C THR A 17 -14.87 -4.73 7.39
N ALA A 18 -15.32 -3.85 8.28
CA ALA A 18 -16.75 -3.50 8.39
C ALA A 18 -17.26 -2.80 7.12
N HIS A 19 -16.49 -1.85 6.56
CA HIS A 19 -16.87 -1.18 5.32
C HIS A 19 -16.90 -2.13 4.12
N LEU A 20 -15.89 -3.00 3.98
CA LEU A 20 -15.86 -4.00 2.92
C LEU A 20 -17.05 -4.97 3.01
N LYS A 21 -17.38 -5.44 4.23
CA LYS A 21 -18.57 -6.27 4.46
C LYS A 21 -19.89 -5.56 4.16
N ALA A 22 -19.93 -4.24 4.32
CA ALA A 22 -21.08 -3.41 3.95
C ALA A 22 -21.17 -3.16 2.43
N GLY A 23 -20.25 -3.70 1.63
CA GLY A 23 -20.27 -3.57 0.17
C GLY A 23 -19.53 -2.34 -0.37
N VAL A 24 -18.77 -1.60 0.46
CA VAL A 24 -17.94 -0.49 -0.03
C VAL A 24 -16.75 -1.08 -0.80
N PRO A 25 -16.56 -0.71 -2.07
CA PRO A 25 -15.41 -1.19 -2.84
C PRO A 25 -14.08 -0.76 -2.20
N PRO A 26 -13.05 -1.61 -2.18
CA PRO A 26 -11.73 -1.26 -1.64
C PRO A 26 -11.15 0.01 -2.27
N SER A 27 -11.37 0.20 -3.58
CA SER A 27 -10.94 1.37 -4.35
C SER A 27 -11.62 2.69 -3.93
N MET A 28 -12.57 2.66 -3.02
CA MET A 28 -13.21 3.85 -2.43
C MET A 28 -12.80 4.10 -0.97
N LEU A 29 -11.98 3.22 -0.39
CA LEU A 29 -11.54 3.33 0.99
C LEU A 29 -10.13 3.93 1.08
N VAL A 30 -9.99 4.97 1.89
CA VAL A 30 -8.72 5.60 2.25
C VAL A 30 -8.46 5.36 3.74
N MET A 31 -7.30 4.78 4.08
CA MET A 31 -6.92 4.58 5.46
C MET A 31 -6.32 5.86 6.06
N GLY A 32 -6.88 6.33 7.18
CA GLY A 32 -6.30 7.42 7.98
C GLY A 32 -5.10 6.95 8.80
N MET A 33 -4.02 7.71 8.76
CA MET A 33 -2.79 7.47 9.52
C MET A 33 -2.49 8.70 10.38
N PRO A 34 -2.60 8.62 11.73
CA PRO A 34 -2.32 9.77 12.58
C PRO A 34 -0.81 10.01 12.70
N PHE A 35 -0.40 11.28 12.54
CA PHE A 35 0.97 11.73 12.85
C PHE A 35 1.04 12.29 14.27
N TYR A 36 0.23 11.75 15.14
CA TYR A 36 0.13 12.12 16.56
C TYR A 36 -0.12 10.87 17.40
N GLY A 37 0.08 10.98 18.70
CA GLY A 37 -0.27 9.94 19.68
C GLY A 37 -1.55 10.24 20.42
N ARG A 38 -2.08 9.23 21.09
CA ARG A 38 -3.21 9.33 22.01
C ARG A 38 -2.88 8.72 23.36
N GLY A 39 -3.28 9.42 24.41
CA GLY A 39 -3.14 8.96 25.79
C GLY A 39 -2.95 10.13 26.74
N GLY A 40 -3.02 9.88 28.04
CA GLY A 40 -2.90 10.94 29.04
C GLY A 40 -3.87 12.10 28.80
N ASP A 41 -3.38 13.32 28.97
CA ASP A 41 -4.18 14.54 28.86
C ASP A 41 -4.00 15.29 27.52
N GLY A 42 -3.48 14.65 26.48
CA GLY A 42 -3.20 15.35 25.23
C GLY A 42 -3.00 14.46 23.99
N TYR A 43 -2.75 15.13 22.86
CA TYR A 43 -2.45 14.53 21.56
C TYR A 43 -1.09 15.01 21.08
N PRO A 44 0.03 14.55 21.70
CA PRO A 44 1.34 14.98 21.27
C PRO A 44 1.64 14.53 19.85
N SER A 45 2.37 15.37 19.12
CA SER A 45 2.83 15.06 17.76
C SER A 45 3.95 14.02 17.77
N PHE A 46 4.25 13.43 16.62
CA PHE A 46 5.36 12.48 16.48
C PHE A 46 6.71 13.10 16.90
N GLN A 47 6.96 14.34 16.56
CA GLN A 47 8.20 15.04 16.96
C GLN A 47 8.38 15.12 18.49
N ASP A 48 7.31 15.15 19.26
CA ASP A 48 7.37 15.18 20.71
C ASP A 48 7.79 13.82 21.29
N PHE A 49 7.34 12.72 20.66
CA PHE A 49 7.76 11.36 21.03
C PHE A 49 9.23 11.09 20.73
N ASN A 50 9.75 11.59 19.63
CA ASN A 50 11.19 11.54 19.32
C ASN A 50 12.06 12.20 20.39
N LYS A 51 11.58 13.28 21.00
CA LYS A 51 12.26 13.94 22.11
C LYS A 51 12.17 13.12 23.41
N VAL A 52 11.05 12.49 23.67
CA VAL A 52 10.82 11.68 24.87
C VAL A 52 11.75 10.46 24.90
N GLY A 53 11.93 9.76 23.79
CA GLY A 53 12.85 8.61 23.69
C GLY A 53 14.34 8.96 23.80
N SER A 54 14.73 10.17 23.42
CA SER A 54 16.12 10.62 23.35
C SER A 54 16.63 11.30 24.62
N THR A 55 15.75 11.73 25.52
CA THR A 55 16.11 12.59 26.68
C THR A 55 16.15 11.88 28.02
N GLY A 56 16.12 10.55 28.07
CA GLY A 56 16.10 9.81 29.33
C GLY A 56 14.88 10.11 30.20
N GLY A 57 13.76 10.44 29.56
CA GLY A 57 12.51 10.77 30.21
C GLY A 57 11.88 9.59 30.97
N ASP A 58 10.80 9.88 31.69
CA ASP A 58 10.09 8.93 32.55
C ASP A 58 9.33 7.83 31.78
N TYR A 59 9.57 7.67 30.48
CA TYR A 59 8.83 6.76 29.60
C TYR A 59 9.77 5.82 28.83
N THR A 60 9.26 4.59 28.60
CA THR A 60 9.93 3.59 27.77
C THR A 60 9.06 3.25 26.57
N GLU A 61 9.65 3.28 25.36
CA GLU A 61 8.98 2.82 24.15
C GLU A 61 8.93 1.30 24.11
N LYS A 62 7.75 0.76 23.84
CA LYS A 62 7.49 -0.65 23.61
C LYS A 62 6.80 -0.85 22.26
N TRP A 63 6.81 -2.07 21.77
CA TRP A 63 6.16 -2.47 20.53
C TRP A 63 5.06 -3.50 20.79
N ASP A 64 3.83 -3.20 20.37
CA ASP A 64 2.73 -4.16 20.37
C ASP A 64 2.82 -5.02 19.11
N THR A 65 3.24 -6.28 19.28
CA THR A 65 3.45 -7.22 18.17
C THR A 65 2.16 -7.68 17.51
N VAL A 66 1.02 -7.54 18.18
CA VAL A 66 -0.32 -7.86 17.64
C VAL A 66 -0.89 -6.65 16.90
N ALA A 67 -0.98 -5.50 17.60
CA ALA A 67 -1.51 -4.27 17.00
C ALA A 67 -0.57 -3.67 15.94
N GLN A 68 0.72 -4.05 15.94
CA GLN A 68 1.77 -3.55 15.03
C GLN A 68 1.98 -2.04 15.16
N VAL A 69 2.01 -1.55 16.40
CA VAL A 69 2.20 -0.13 16.71
C VAL A 69 3.11 0.06 17.92
N PRO A 70 3.86 1.18 18.00
CA PRO A 70 4.59 1.57 19.19
C PRO A 70 3.66 2.14 20.26
N TYR A 71 4.07 2.03 21.51
CA TYR A 71 3.44 2.69 22.64
C TYR A 71 4.45 3.04 23.72
N LEU A 72 4.12 4.02 24.57
CA LEU A 72 4.93 4.40 25.70
C LEU A 72 4.32 3.86 27.00
N VAL A 73 5.19 3.37 27.87
CA VAL A 73 4.86 3.02 29.25
C VAL A 73 5.64 3.93 30.21
N ASN A 74 5.06 4.18 31.39
CA ASN A 74 5.74 4.89 32.47
C ASN A 74 6.64 3.94 33.29
N LYS A 75 7.25 4.46 34.38
CA LYS A 75 8.13 3.70 35.28
C LYS A 75 7.45 2.49 35.94
N ASN A 76 6.12 2.50 36.02
CA ASN A 76 5.33 1.41 36.58
C ASN A 76 4.84 0.41 35.51
N ASP A 77 5.40 0.48 34.33
CA ASP A 77 5.01 -0.34 33.16
C ASP A 77 3.54 -0.15 32.73
N THR A 78 2.96 1.01 33.04
CA THR A 78 1.60 1.35 32.64
C THR A 78 1.63 2.06 31.29
N LEU A 79 0.78 1.62 30.36
CA LEU A 79 0.62 2.27 29.04
C LEU A 79 0.12 3.70 29.25
N VAL A 80 0.79 4.66 28.65
CA VAL A 80 0.49 6.09 28.74
C VAL A 80 0.04 6.65 27.40
N PHE A 81 0.76 6.32 26.31
CA PHE A 81 0.48 6.81 24.95
C PHE A 81 0.64 5.71 23.90
N GLY A 82 -0.30 5.65 22.97
CA GLY A 82 -0.13 4.97 21.69
C GLY A 82 0.14 5.98 20.58
N PHE A 83 1.02 5.67 19.64
CA PHE A 83 1.40 6.58 18.55
C PHE A 83 1.81 5.82 17.30
N GLU A 84 2.22 6.53 16.25
CA GLU A 84 2.78 5.95 15.02
C GLU A 84 4.25 6.31 14.88
N ASN A 85 5.01 5.41 14.28
CA ASN A 85 6.37 5.68 13.84
C ASN A 85 6.58 5.13 12.40
N ALA A 86 7.77 5.30 11.83
CA ALA A 86 8.06 4.85 10.48
C ALA A 86 7.78 3.34 10.29
N ARG A 87 8.07 2.51 11.28
CA ARG A 87 7.82 1.07 11.23
C ARG A 87 6.33 0.75 11.16
N SER A 88 5.51 1.34 12.02
CA SER A 88 4.06 1.09 12.03
C SER A 88 3.38 1.62 10.78
N LEU A 89 3.83 2.78 10.26
CA LEU A 89 3.32 3.34 9.01
C LEU A 89 3.69 2.48 7.80
N ALA A 90 4.90 1.95 7.72
CA ALA A 90 5.28 1.03 6.65
C ALA A 90 4.38 -0.22 6.63
N ILE A 91 4.05 -0.78 7.81
CA ILE A 91 3.13 -1.91 7.94
C ILE A 91 1.71 -1.52 7.50
N LYS A 92 1.23 -0.33 7.88
CA LYS A 92 -0.08 0.18 7.43
C LYS A 92 -0.11 0.43 5.92
N CYS A 93 0.96 0.93 5.34
CA CYS A 93 1.08 1.06 3.89
C CYS A 93 1.01 -0.31 3.20
N GLN A 94 1.70 -1.33 3.73
CA GLN A 94 1.59 -2.68 3.19
C GLN A 94 0.17 -3.24 3.31
N TYR A 95 -0.51 -3.02 4.45
CA TYR A 95 -1.92 -3.39 4.62
C TYR A 95 -2.84 -2.74 3.58
N ILE A 96 -2.62 -1.44 3.26
CA ILE A 96 -3.36 -0.71 2.21
C ILE A 96 -3.19 -1.41 0.85
N LEU A 97 -1.96 -1.81 0.53
CA LEU A 97 -1.64 -2.52 -0.72
C LEU A 97 -2.26 -3.91 -0.76
N ASP A 98 -2.15 -4.68 0.32
CA ASP A 98 -2.65 -6.05 0.41
C ASP A 98 -4.20 -6.14 0.34
N ARG A 99 -4.88 -5.06 0.72
CA ARG A 99 -6.34 -4.93 0.69
C ARG A 99 -6.86 -4.15 -0.51
N ASP A 100 -5.97 -3.77 -1.46
CA ASP A 100 -6.30 -2.97 -2.64
C ASP A 100 -7.07 -1.66 -2.33
N LEU A 101 -6.83 -1.06 -1.14
CA LEU A 101 -7.49 0.19 -0.76
C LEU A 101 -7.03 1.34 -1.67
N LEU A 102 -7.87 2.39 -1.80
CA LEU A 102 -7.56 3.56 -2.63
C LEU A 102 -6.26 4.24 -2.20
N GLY A 103 -5.98 4.33 -0.90
CA GLY A 103 -4.75 4.96 -0.43
C GLY A 103 -4.69 5.15 1.06
N GLY A 104 -3.69 5.94 1.44
CA GLY A 104 -3.50 6.45 2.78
C GLY A 104 -3.68 7.96 2.82
N MET A 105 -4.25 8.46 3.90
CA MET A 105 -4.30 9.87 4.28
C MET A 105 -3.65 10.00 5.65
N TYR A 106 -2.87 11.01 5.86
CA TYR A 106 -2.36 11.31 7.19
C TYR A 106 -2.88 12.63 7.75
N TRP A 107 -3.02 12.68 9.05
CA TRP A 107 -3.37 13.87 9.81
C TRP A 107 -2.37 14.01 10.97
N ASP A 108 -1.62 15.12 11.10
CA ASP A 108 -1.52 16.13 10.06
C ASP A 108 -0.04 16.39 9.72
N TYR A 109 0.18 17.18 8.72
CA TYR A 109 1.51 17.52 8.22
C TYR A 109 2.44 18.11 9.31
N SER A 110 1.90 18.91 10.23
CA SER A 110 2.66 19.55 11.30
C SER A 110 3.11 18.57 12.38
N GLY A 111 2.49 17.38 12.45
CA GLY A 111 2.85 16.33 13.41
C GLY A 111 4.13 15.57 13.09
N ASP A 112 4.65 15.68 11.86
CA ASP A 112 5.89 15.04 11.45
C ASP A 112 7.12 15.83 11.95
N ASN A 113 8.29 15.20 11.96
CA ASN A 113 9.54 15.90 12.27
C ASN A 113 10.04 16.71 11.06
N GLU A 114 11.05 17.59 11.29
CA GLU A 114 11.65 18.42 10.24
C GLU A 114 12.23 17.59 9.10
N GLN A 115 12.78 16.42 9.38
CA GLN A 115 13.32 15.48 8.40
C GLN A 115 12.25 14.82 7.54
N GLY A 116 10.98 14.91 7.95
CA GLY A 116 9.85 14.32 7.22
C GLY A 116 9.82 12.80 7.24
N ASP A 117 10.22 12.19 8.34
CA ASP A 117 10.38 10.72 8.42
C ASP A 117 9.08 9.97 8.18
N LEU A 118 7.95 10.45 8.72
CA LEU A 118 6.67 9.80 8.52
C LEU A 118 6.15 10.00 7.10
N ARG A 119 6.19 11.24 6.57
CA ARG A 119 5.80 11.56 5.19
C ARG A 119 6.59 10.76 4.18
N ARG A 120 7.93 10.71 4.35
CA ARG A 120 8.82 9.94 3.50
C ARG A 120 8.47 8.46 3.55
N THR A 121 8.26 7.89 4.73
CA THR A 121 7.85 6.50 4.89
C THR A 121 6.55 6.21 4.12
N VAL A 122 5.53 7.05 4.25
CA VAL A 122 4.27 6.88 3.52
C VAL A 122 4.49 6.99 2.02
N ALA A 123 5.23 8.00 1.56
CA ALA A 123 5.52 8.20 0.14
C ALA A 123 6.29 7.01 -0.46
N GLU A 124 7.37 6.58 0.16
CA GLU A 124 8.20 5.47 -0.32
C GLU A 124 7.44 4.13 -0.36
N ASN A 125 6.53 3.89 0.59
CA ASN A 125 5.78 2.66 0.65
C ASN A 125 4.50 2.66 -0.19
N LEU A 126 3.89 3.79 -0.48
CA LEU A 126 2.69 3.87 -1.30
C LEU A 126 2.97 4.35 -2.73
N LEU A 127 3.66 5.48 -2.93
CA LEU A 127 3.85 6.05 -4.26
C LEU A 127 4.79 5.21 -5.12
N GLY A 128 5.79 4.58 -4.53
CA GLY A 128 6.73 3.71 -5.24
C GLY A 128 6.20 2.30 -5.52
N LYS A 129 5.14 1.86 -4.83
CA LYS A 129 4.63 0.48 -4.88
C LYS A 129 3.18 0.37 -5.32
N LYS A 130 2.39 1.42 -5.11
CA LYS A 130 0.95 1.39 -5.36
C LYS A 130 0.65 1.47 -6.84
N HIS A 131 -0.20 0.56 -7.28
CA HIS A 131 -0.64 0.44 -8.67
C HIS A 131 0.54 0.30 -9.65
N ARG A 132 1.32 -0.77 -9.48
CA ARG A 132 1.95 -1.32 -10.65
C ARG A 132 0.81 -1.54 -11.64
N THR A 133 0.64 -0.60 -12.56
CA THR A 133 -0.27 -0.83 -13.67
C THR A 133 0.02 -2.21 -14.22
N LYS A 134 -0.93 -3.11 -14.12
CA LYS A 134 -0.79 -4.47 -14.63
C LYS A 134 -1.12 -4.43 -16.10
N VAL A 135 -0.12 -4.62 -16.94
CA VAL A 135 -0.26 -4.59 -18.39
C VAL A 135 -0.24 -6.01 -18.92
N LEU A 136 -1.31 -6.40 -19.59
CA LEU A 136 -1.34 -7.62 -20.39
C LEU A 136 -0.80 -7.31 -21.78
N VAL A 137 0.19 -8.05 -22.24
CA VAL A 137 0.74 -7.91 -23.58
C VAL A 137 0.49 -9.22 -24.36
N LEU A 138 -0.27 -9.13 -25.44
CA LEU A 138 -0.53 -10.23 -26.34
C LEU A 138 0.46 -10.20 -27.50
N THR A 139 1.22 -11.28 -27.66
CA THR A 139 2.32 -11.42 -28.64
C THR A 139 2.14 -12.65 -29.51
N GLU A 140 1.00 -12.82 -30.16
CA GLU A 140 0.77 -13.95 -31.08
C GLU A 140 1.74 -13.93 -32.25
N ARG A 141 2.91 -14.54 -32.10
CA ARG A 141 4.04 -14.49 -33.05
C ARG A 141 3.78 -15.25 -34.35
N GLY A 142 2.55 -15.19 -34.90
CA GLY A 142 2.15 -15.92 -36.09
C GLY A 142 2.33 -15.18 -37.42
N GLY A 143 2.67 -13.88 -37.38
CA GLY A 143 2.69 -13.02 -38.52
C GLY A 143 4.09 -12.57 -38.98
N GLN A 144 4.10 -11.62 -39.91
CA GLN A 144 5.34 -11.05 -40.49
C GLN A 144 6.04 -10.05 -39.55
N HIS A 145 5.44 -9.75 -38.39
CA HIS A 145 5.86 -8.67 -37.46
C HIS A 145 6.66 -9.13 -36.26
N GLY A 146 7.21 -10.36 -36.24
CA GLY A 146 7.94 -10.90 -35.10
C GLY A 146 9.09 -9.99 -34.62
N GLY A 147 9.83 -9.37 -35.51
CA GLY A 147 10.88 -8.41 -35.12
C GLY A 147 10.34 -7.14 -34.44
N PHE A 148 9.18 -6.65 -34.90
CA PHE A 148 8.50 -5.53 -34.24
C PHE A 148 7.98 -5.92 -32.85
N THR A 149 7.39 -7.10 -32.71
CA THR A 149 6.89 -7.64 -31.45
C THR A 149 8.01 -7.76 -30.42
N ASP A 150 9.17 -8.31 -30.82
CA ASP A 150 10.34 -8.42 -29.94
C ASP A 150 10.89 -7.06 -29.51
N ALA A 151 11.00 -6.12 -30.46
CA ALA A 151 11.46 -4.77 -30.17
C ALA A 151 10.48 -4.03 -29.25
N GLY A 152 9.17 -4.15 -29.51
CA GLY A 152 8.12 -3.54 -28.71
C GLY A 152 8.07 -4.10 -27.27
N LEU A 153 8.16 -5.42 -27.12
CA LEU A 153 8.19 -6.07 -25.81
C LEU A 153 9.44 -5.67 -25.01
N LYS A 154 10.59 -5.61 -25.67
CA LYS A 154 11.83 -5.13 -25.06
C LYS A 154 11.68 -3.69 -24.57
N TRP A 155 11.17 -2.80 -25.40
CA TRP A 155 10.92 -1.40 -25.04
C TRP A 155 9.95 -1.27 -23.88
N LEU A 156 8.81 -1.97 -23.91
CA LEU A 156 7.84 -2.01 -22.81
C LEU A 156 8.49 -2.51 -21.51
N THR A 157 9.36 -3.52 -21.60
CA THR A 157 10.08 -4.06 -20.44
C THR A 157 11.04 -3.03 -19.83
N ASP A 158 11.74 -2.27 -20.66
CA ASP A 158 12.64 -1.21 -20.20
C ASP A 158 11.84 -0.04 -19.58
N GLU A 159 10.71 0.36 -20.20
CA GLU A 159 9.82 1.38 -19.65
C GLU A 159 9.10 0.92 -18.37
N SER A 160 8.78 -0.37 -18.23
CA SER A 160 8.12 -0.91 -17.04
C SER A 160 8.94 -0.67 -15.76
N ARG A 161 10.26 -0.71 -15.89
CA ARG A 161 11.18 -0.44 -14.77
C ARG A 161 11.21 1.04 -14.39
N LYS A 162 11.12 1.94 -15.39
CA LYS A 162 11.14 3.40 -15.19
C LYS A 162 9.81 3.91 -14.65
N MET A 163 8.71 3.39 -15.16
CA MET A 163 7.35 3.87 -14.89
C MET A 163 6.59 3.01 -13.87
N ASN A 164 7.26 2.02 -13.28
CA ASN A 164 6.71 1.13 -12.23
C ASN A 164 5.40 0.44 -12.62
N PHE A 165 5.35 -0.19 -13.81
CA PHE A 165 4.27 -1.09 -14.18
C PHE A 165 4.76 -2.54 -14.36
N SER A 166 3.85 -3.51 -14.24
CA SER A 166 4.16 -4.92 -14.47
C SER A 166 3.63 -5.38 -15.81
N ILE A 167 4.35 -6.29 -16.46
CA ILE A 167 3.96 -6.90 -17.72
C ILE A 167 3.67 -8.37 -17.49
N THR A 168 2.54 -8.83 -18.00
CA THR A 168 2.22 -10.24 -18.21
C THR A 168 2.13 -10.47 -19.71
N GLU A 169 3.03 -11.25 -20.27
CA GLU A 169 2.99 -11.64 -21.69
C GLU A 169 2.17 -12.93 -21.86
N ILE A 170 1.28 -12.94 -22.83
CA ILE A 170 0.65 -14.15 -23.35
C ILE A 170 0.84 -14.24 -24.87
N ASN A 171 1.09 -15.42 -25.38
CA ASN A 171 1.36 -15.67 -26.81
C ASN A 171 0.15 -16.23 -27.56
N ASN A 172 -1.01 -16.30 -26.93
CA ASN A 172 -2.28 -16.67 -27.54
C ASN A 172 -3.43 -16.17 -26.68
N ALA A 173 -4.60 -16.04 -27.28
CA ALA A 173 -5.80 -15.52 -26.61
C ALA A 173 -6.61 -16.56 -25.80
N LYS A 174 -6.18 -17.83 -25.74
CA LYS A 174 -6.92 -18.89 -25.02
C LYS A 174 -7.21 -18.60 -23.54
N PRO A 175 -6.30 -17.94 -22.77
CA PRO A 175 -6.59 -17.61 -21.38
C PRO A 175 -7.59 -16.47 -21.22
N ILE A 176 -7.94 -15.74 -22.29
CA ILE A 176 -8.74 -14.52 -22.21
C ILE A 176 -10.17 -14.88 -21.87
N THR A 177 -10.59 -14.39 -20.70
CA THR A 177 -11.96 -14.37 -20.20
C THR A 177 -12.19 -13.04 -19.50
N GLU A 178 -13.43 -12.64 -19.26
CA GLU A 178 -13.75 -11.42 -18.51
C GLU A 178 -13.01 -11.41 -17.14
N THR A 179 -13.08 -12.53 -16.41
CA THR A 179 -12.38 -12.68 -15.12
C THR A 179 -10.86 -12.57 -15.27
N TYR A 180 -10.29 -13.08 -16.36
CA TYR A 180 -8.85 -12.95 -16.60
C TYR A 180 -8.48 -11.50 -16.94
N LEU A 181 -9.24 -10.83 -17.82
CA LEU A 181 -8.98 -9.45 -18.21
C LEU A 181 -9.17 -8.46 -17.05
N SER A 182 -10.10 -8.71 -16.14
CA SER A 182 -10.33 -7.84 -14.97
C SER A 182 -9.12 -7.71 -14.04
N GLN A 183 -8.11 -8.57 -14.18
CA GLN A 183 -6.86 -8.50 -13.41
C GLN A 183 -5.89 -7.43 -13.93
N PHE A 184 -6.14 -6.87 -15.12
CA PHE A 184 -5.24 -5.94 -15.80
C PHE A 184 -5.85 -4.55 -15.94
N ASN A 185 -4.99 -3.53 -15.94
CA ASN A 185 -5.39 -2.14 -16.13
C ASN A 185 -5.26 -1.69 -17.58
N LEU A 186 -4.41 -2.38 -18.35
CA LEU A 186 -4.15 -2.08 -19.76
C LEU A 186 -3.89 -3.38 -20.52
N ILE A 187 -4.39 -3.46 -21.75
CA ILE A 187 -4.13 -4.55 -22.68
C ILE A 187 -3.44 -3.96 -23.90
N ILE A 188 -2.31 -4.52 -24.26
CA ILE A 188 -1.54 -4.15 -25.44
C ILE A 188 -1.44 -5.37 -26.35
N GLN A 189 -1.86 -5.21 -27.60
CA GLN A 189 -1.63 -6.19 -28.65
C GLN A 189 -0.47 -5.72 -29.51
N LEU A 190 0.62 -6.48 -29.53
CA LEU A 190 1.82 -6.15 -30.30
C LEU A 190 1.88 -6.85 -31.67
N ASP A 191 1.06 -7.84 -31.89
CA ASP A 191 0.99 -8.54 -33.15
C ASP A 191 -0.36 -8.33 -33.85
N TYR A 192 -0.39 -8.45 -35.19
CA TYR A 192 -1.58 -8.26 -36.01
C TYR A 192 -1.61 -9.27 -37.15
N PRO A 193 -2.78 -9.85 -37.42
CA PRO A 193 -4.06 -9.84 -36.73
C PRO A 193 -4.04 -10.79 -35.51
N PRO A 194 -5.03 -10.67 -34.59
CA PRO A 194 -5.21 -11.65 -33.54
C PRO A 194 -5.73 -12.96 -34.13
N TYR A 195 -4.90 -13.98 -34.14
CA TYR A 195 -5.23 -15.27 -34.77
C TYR A 195 -6.04 -16.21 -33.87
N THR A 196 -6.00 -16.02 -32.57
CA THR A 196 -6.53 -16.98 -31.60
C THR A 196 -7.62 -16.41 -30.68
N TRP A 197 -8.15 -15.23 -31.00
CA TRP A 197 -9.23 -14.63 -30.20
C TRP A 197 -10.49 -15.49 -30.24
N PRO A 198 -11.12 -15.78 -29.10
CA PRO A 198 -12.41 -16.44 -29.08
C PRO A 198 -13.48 -15.55 -29.72
N LYS A 199 -14.51 -16.15 -30.30
CA LYS A 199 -15.55 -15.40 -30.99
C LYS A 199 -16.40 -14.51 -30.06
N GLU A 200 -16.34 -14.81 -28.75
CA GLU A 200 -17.08 -14.13 -27.69
C GLU A 200 -16.25 -13.03 -26.99
N ALA A 201 -15.00 -12.79 -27.41
CA ALA A 201 -14.09 -11.82 -26.78
C ALA A 201 -14.20 -10.42 -27.40
#